data_78fec91e0683d3278a34a106b524486d
#
_entry.id   78fec91e0683d3278a34a106b524486d
#
_cell.length_a   1.000
_cell.length_b   1.000
_cell.length_c   1.000
_cell.angle_alpha   90.00
_cell.angle_beta   90.00
_cell.angle_gamma   90.00
#
_symmetry.space_group_name_H-M   'P 1'
#
loop_
_entity.id
_entity.type
_entity.pdbx_description
1 polymer ?
#
loop_
_entity_poly.entity_id
_entity_poly.type
_entity_poly.pdbx_seq_one_letter_code
_entity_poly.pdbx_strand_id
1 'polypeptide(L)'
;LKTSGKLKHIPVPDVDILHDSPLGFDVFFANGHTDKQMIPMISYKGETICFMADLLPTVGHLSVPFVMGYDTRPLLTLDEKERFLNLAADQNYFLFLEHDAHNELITVKHTEKGVRLNEVHRFNALF
;
A
#
# COMPACT_ATOMS: atom_id res chain seq x y z
N LEU A 1 4.21 25.86 11.32
CA LEU A 1 4.46 25.25 10.00
C LEU A 1 3.67 25.92 8.88
N LYS A 2 2.34 26.15 9.01
CA LYS A 2 1.52 26.82 7.97
C LYS A 2 2.06 28.22 7.60
N THR A 3 2.48 29.00 8.58
CA THR A 3 3.00 30.38 8.40
C THR A 3 4.42 30.44 7.83
N SER A 4 5.18 29.34 7.88
CA SER A 4 6.57 29.29 7.40
C SER A 4 6.69 29.07 5.87
N GLY A 5 5.59 28.79 5.18
CA GLY A 5 5.58 28.42 3.77
C GLY A 5 6.25 27.06 3.44
N LYS A 6 6.70 26.32 4.47
CA LYS A 6 7.37 25.02 4.29
C LYS A 6 6.40 23.85 4.22
N LEU A 7 5.14 24.03 4.64
CA LEU A 7 4.09 23.03 4.54
C LEU A 7 3.44 23.12 3.16
N LYS A 8 3.53 22.04 2.40
CA LYS A 8 2.82 21.88 1.13
C LYS A 8 1.76 20.80 1.30
N HIS A 9 0.58 21.05 0.79
CA HIS A 9 -0.51 20.08 0.74
C HIS A 9 -0.52 19.40 -0.63
N ILE A 10 -0.74 18.10 -0.62
CA ILE A 10 -0.96 17.31 -1.83
C ILE A 10 -2.47 17.25 -2.06
N PRO A 11 -2.98 17.63 -3.26
CA PRO A 11 -4.39 17.45 -3.56
C PRO A 11 -4.73 15.96 -3.55
N VAL A 12 -5.82 15.60 -2.87
CA VAL A 12 -6.37 14.25 -2.91
C VAL A 12 -7.37 14.21 -4.07
N PRO A 13 -7.15 13.34 -5.07
CA PRO A 13 -8.08 13.22 -6.20
C PRO A 13 -9.37 12.48 -5.78
N ASP A 14 -10.39 12.55 -6.63
CA ASP A 14 -11.63 11.76 -6.46
C ASP A 14 -11.47 10.29 -6.91
N VAL A 15 -10.26 9.90 -7.26
CA VAL A 15 -9.87 8.53 -7.65
C VAL A 15 -8.85 7.98 -6.65
N ASP A 16 -8.66 6.65 -6.63
CA ASP A 16 -7.78 6.02 -5.65
C ASP A 16 -6.31 6.41 -5.79
N ILE A 17 -5.84 6.68 -7.01
CA ILE A 17 -4.42 6.90 -7.30
C ILE A 17 -4.19 8.31 -7.85
N LEU A 18 -3.27 9.02 -7.25
CA LEU A 18 -2.67 10.24 -7.81
C LEU A 18 -1.38 9.85 -8.55
N HIS A 19 -1.42 9.88 -9.87
CA HIS A 19 -0.24 9.71 -10.70
C HIS A 19 0.59 10.99 -10.75
N ASP A 20 1.90 10.84 -10.94
CA ASP A 20 2.85 11.95 -11.07
C ASP A 20 2.71 12.99 -9.94
N SER A 21 2.61 12.51 -8.70
CA SER A 21 2.46 13.41 -7.55
C SER A 21 3.65 14.38 -7.44
N PRO A 22 3.49 15.54 -6.78
CA PRO A 22 4.59 16.46 -6.52
C PRO A 22 5.75 15.87 -5.70
N LEU A 23 5.60 14.63 -5.19
CA LEU A 23 6.65 13.90 -4.47
C LEU A 23 7.58 13.11 -5.41
N GLY A 24 7.25 13.00 -6.71
CA GLY A 24 8.03 12.26 -7.70
C GLY A 24 7.70 10.77 -7.77
N PHE A 25 6.58 10.34 -7.20
CA PHE A 25 6.05 8.97 -7.27
C PHE A 25 4.53 8.99 -7.21
N ASP A 26 3.89 7.91 -7.62
CA ASP A 26 2.44 7.74 -7.52
C ASP A 26 2.02 7.49 -6.07
N VAL A 27 0.78 7.84 -5.74
CA VAL A 27 0.22 7.67 -4.40
C VAL A 27 -1.17 7.06 -4.49
N PHE A 28 -1.38 5.90 -3.89
CA PHE A 28 -2.71 5.40 -3.60
C PHE A 28 -3.19 5.96 -2.26
N PHE A 29 -4.43 6.46 -2.20
CA PHE A 29 -5.02 6.99 -0.99
C PHE A 29 -5.96 5.98 -0.35
N ALA A 30 -5.74 5.70 0.94
CA ALA A 30 -6.60 4.89 1.77
C ALA A 30 -7.17 5.74 2.92
N ASN A 31 -8.42 5.48 3.29
CA ASN A 31 -9.14 6.27 4.28
C ASN A 31 -9.71 5.43 5.43
N GLY A 32 -9.56 4.11 5.35
CA GLY A 32 -10.12 3.20 6.34
C GLY A 32 -9.35 3.19 7.66
N HIS A 33 -8.04 3.07 7.61
CA HIS A 33 -7.18 3.15 8.80
C HIS A 33 -7.19 4.58 9.38
N THR A 34 -6.80 5.55 8.59
CA THR A 34 -6.89 6.99 8.90
C THR A 34 -7.28 7.77 7.65
N ASP A 35 -7.82 8.98 7.82
CA ASP A 35 -8.14 9.83 6.68
C ASP A 35 -6.90 10.15 5.84
N LYS A 36 -6.99 9.86 4.55
CA LYS A 36 -5.98 10.22 3.54
C LYS A 36 -4.60 9.63 3.81
N GLN A 37 -4.57 8.41 4.35
CA GLN A 37 -3.33 7.63 4.41
C GLN A 37 -2.77 7.48 3.00
N MET A 38 -1.50 7.79 2.84
CA MET A 38 -0.78 7.68 1.57
C MET A 38 -0.02 6.36 1.52
N ILE A 39 -0.23 5.61 0.45
CA ILE A 39 0.56 4.42 0.08
C ILE A 39 1.45 4.84 -1.10
N PRO A 40 2.72 5.16 -0.87
CA PRO A 40 3.67 5.48 -1.93
C PRO A 40 3.87 4.31 -2.89
N MET A 41 3.85 4.59 -4.19
CA MET A 41 4.09 3.63 -5.27
C MET A 41 5.30 4.12 -6.05
N ILE A 42 6.45 3.52 -5.81
CA ILE A 42 7.76 4.01 -6.25
C ILE A 42 8.28 3.13 -7.39
N SER A 43 8.55 3.72 -8.55
CA SER A 43 9.24 3.02 -9.63
C SER A 43 10.75 2.94 -9.34
N TYR A 44 11.28 1.73 -9.29
CA TYR A 44 12.69 1.48 -9.03
C TYR A 44 13.21 0.29 -9.86
N LYS A 45 14.23 0.54 -10.69
CA LYS A 45 14.85 -0.48 -11.57
C LYS A 45 13.86 -1.25 -12.46
N GLY A 46 12.79 -0.61 -12.90
CA GLY A 46 11.77 -1.21 -13.77
C GLY A 46 10.63 -1.90 -13.03
N GLU A 47 10.69 -1.97 -11.72
CA GLU A 47 9.66 -2.53 -10.85
C GLU A 47 8.90 -1.43 -10.10
N THR A 48 7.72 -1.73 -9.61
CA THR A 48 6.95 -0.85 -8.71
C THR A 48 6.96 -1.40 -7.30
N ILE A 49 7.48 -0.60 -6.36
CA ILE A 49 7.51 -0.92 -4.93
C ILE A 49 6.48 -0.04 -4.22
N CYS A 50 5.53 -0.67 -3.54
CA CYS A 50 4.47 0.00 -2.78
C CYS A 50 4.78 -0.09 -1.28
N PHE A 51 4.91 1.06 -0.62
CA PHE A 51 5.06 1.11 0.83
C PHE A 51 3.68 0.99 1.48
N MET A 52 3.39 -0.15 2.10
CA MET A 52 2.03 -0.54 2.46
C MET A 52 1.47 0.17 3.69
N ALA A 53 2.32 0.80 4.49
CA ALA A 53 1.92 1.47 5.72
C ALA A 53 0.91 0.60 6.52
N ASP A 54 -0.17 1.18 7.01
CA ASP A 54 -1.17 0.48 7.82
C ASP A 54 -2.34 -0.11 7.02
N LEU A 55 -2.32 -0.01 5.68
CA LEU A 55 -3.29 -0.72 4.83
C LEU A 55 -3.02 -2.24 4.83
N LEU A 56 -1.74 -2.62 4.84
CA LEU A 56 -1.28 -4.01 4.93
C LEU A 56 -0.04 -4.09 5.83
N PRO A 57 -0.21 -4.08 7.16
CA PRO A 57 0.95 -4.00 8.07
C PRO A 57 1.83 -5.24 8.06
N THR A 58 1.27 -6.44 7.90
CA THR A 58 2.01 -7.71 7.89
C THR A 58 1.41 -8.70 6.91
N VAL A 59 2.15 -9.78 6.59
CA VAL A 59 1.63 -10.92 5.81
C VAL A 59 0.37 -11.53 6.41
N GLY A 60 0.22 -11.51 7.75
CA GLY A 60 -0.99 -11.98 8.41
C GLY A 60 -2.27 -11.23 8.04
N HIS A 61 -2.14 -9.98 7.55
CA HIS A 61 -3.26 -9.14 7.11
C HIS A 61 -3.60 -9.28 5.62
N LEU A 62 -2.94 -10.19 4.88
CA LEU A 62 -3.26 -10.44 3.46
C LEU A 62 -4.69 -10.95 3.25
N SER A 63 -5.23 -11.70 4.20
CA SER A 63 -6.65 -12.07 4.15
C SER A 63 -7.50 -10.82 4.36
N VAL A 64 -8.40 -10.52 3.41
CA VAL A 64 -9.20 -9.27 3.42
C VAL A 64 -9.91 -9.01 4.76
N PRO A 65 -10.55 -10.01 5.43
CA PRO A 65 -11.21 -9.78 6.72
C PRO A 65 -10.28 -9.37 7.88
N PHE A 66 -8.97 -9.59 7.76
CA PHE A 66 -8.03 -9.26 8.83
C PHE A 66 -7.54 -7.82 8.69
N VAL A 67 -8.15 -6.92 9.45
CA VAL A 67 -7.78 -5.50 9.57
C VAL A 67 -7.30 -5.21 10.98
N MET A 68 -6.67 -4.05 11.18
CA MET A 68 -6.19 -3.67 12.50
C MET A 68 -7.36 -3.29 13.41
N GLY A 69 -7.29 -3.71 14.68
CA GLY A 69 -8.39 -3.49 15.65
C GLY A 69 -8.66 -2.01 15.97
N TYR A 70 -7.77 -1.11 15.55
CA TYR A 70 -7.89 0.34 15.73
C TYR A 70 -8.07 1.11 14.42
N ASP A 71 -8.47 0.43 13.33
CA ASP A 71 -8.89 1.12 12.11
C ASP A 71 -10.10 2.01 12.38
N THR A 72 -10.04 3.25 11.93
CA THR A 72 -11.14 4.21 12.17
C THR A 72 -12.41 3.85 11.41
N ARG A 73 -12.27 3.20 10.25
CA ARG A 73 -13.35 2.73 9.38
C ARG A 73 -13.03 1.34 8.81
N PRO A 74 -13.14 0.27 9.62
CA PRO A 74 -12.67 -1.06 9.23
C PRO A 74 -13.35 -1.61 7.97
N LEU A 75 -14.62 -1.32 7.72
CA LEU A 75 -15.31 -1.76 6.51
C LEU A 75 -14.76 -1.06 5.26
N LEU A 76 -14.33 0.19 5.37
CA LEU A 76 -13.67 0.89 4.28
C LEU A 76 -12.25 0.33 4.04
N THR A 77 -11.51 0.00 5.11
CA THR A 77 -10.21 -0.68 4.99
C THR A 77 -10.34 -2.00 4.22
N LEU A 78 -11.40 -2.79 4.45
CA LEU A 78 -11.64 -4.03 3.72
C LEU A 78 -11.73 -3.79 2.21
N ASP A 79 -12.57 -2.83 1.79
CA ASP A 79 -12.79 -2.50 0.40
C ASP A 79 -11.52 -1.93 -0.27
N GLU A 80 -10.85 -0.99 0.38
CA GLU A 80 -9.60 -0.39 -0.11
C GLU A 80 -8.48 -1.43 -0.25
N LYS A 81 -8.33 -2.30 0.74
CA LYS A 81 -7.35 -3.38 0.73
C LYS A 81 -7.62 -4.39 -0.38
N GLU A 82 -8.89 -4.80 -0.57
CA GLU A 82 -9.26 -5.72 -1.64
C GLU A 82 -8.94 -5.13 -3.02
N ARG A 83 -9.31 -3.88 -3.26
CA ARG A 83 -9.00 -3.18 -4.52
C ARG A 83 -7.50 -3.07 -4.74
N PHE A 84 -6.75 -2.66 -3.72
CA PHE A 84 -5.29 -2.52 -3.84
C PHE A 84 -4.59 -3.86 -4.07
N LEU A 85 -4.96 -4.92 -3.35
CA LEU A 85 -4.36 -6.25 -3.50
C LEU A 85 -4.65 -6.87 -4.88
N ASN A 86 -5.83 -6.65 -5.44
CA ASN A 86 -6.14 -7.07 -6.82
C ASN A 86 -5.25 -6.32 -7.81
N LEU A 87 -5.12 -5.00 -7.69
CA LEU A 87 -4.22 -4.20 -8.52
C LEU A 87 -2.76 -4.68 -8.41
N ALA A 88 -2.29 -4.93 -7.19
CA ALA A 88 -0.94 -5.41 -6.94
C ALA A 88 -0.66 -6.78 -7.56
N ALA A 89 -1.65 -7.69 -7.54
CA ALA A 89 -1.55 -8.99 -8.19
C ALA A 89 -1.55 -8.88 -9.72
N ASP A 90 -2.38 -7.99 -10.29
CA ASP A 90 -2.48 -7.76 -11.74
C ASP A 90 -1.21 -7.13 -12.32
N GLN A 91 -0.59 -6.24 -11.56
CA GLN A 91 0.58 -5.46 -11.99
C GLN A 91 1.91 -6.02 -11.49
N ASN A 92 1.88 -7.11 -10.71
CA ASN A 92 3.07 -7.72 -10.09
C ASN A 92 3.87 -6.75 -9.20
N TYR A 93 3.18 -5.93 -8.40
CA TYR A 93 3.83 -4.98 -7.50
C TYR A 93 4.56 -5.69 -6.36
N PHE A 94 5.69 -5.11 -5.94
CA PHE A 94 6.35 -5.46 -4.68
C PHE A 94 5.74 -4.65 -3.54
N LEU A 95 5.30 -5.34 -2.49
CA LEU A 95 4.68 -4.73 -1.31
C LEU A 95 5.69 -4.71 -0.17
N PHE A 96 6.14 -3.52 0.23
CA PHE A 96 7.03 -3.31 1.37
C PHE A 96 6.22 -3.20 2.65
N LEU A 97 6.50 -4.08 3.63
CA LEU A 97 5.76 -4.22 4.89
C LEU A 97 6.53 -3.59 6.05
N GLU A 98 6.07 -2.45 6.56
CA GLU A 98 6.80 -1.73 7.61
C GLU A 98 6.68 -2.37 9.00
N HIS A 99 5.58 -3.08 9.27
CA HIS A 99 5.30 -3.69 10.57
C HIS A 99 5.56 -5.20 10.63
N ASP A 100 6.06 -5.81 9.56
CA ASP A 100 6.39 -7.24 9.55
C ASP A 100 7.86 -7.47 9.92
N ALA A 101 8.11 -8.08 11.07
CA ALA A 101 9.46 -8.31 11.57
C ALA A 101 10.27 -9.34 10.74
N HIS A 102 9.61 -10.10 9.87
CA HIS A 102 10.23 -11.23 9.16
C HIS A 102 10.18 -11.09 7.64
N ASN A 103 9.17 -10.38 7.12
CA ASN A 103 8.89 -10.28 5.69
C ASN A 103 9.01 -8.82 5.24
N GLU A 104 10.10 -8.48 4.59
CA GLU A 104 10.40 -7.10 4.17
C GLU A 104 9.62 -6.72 2.91
N LEU A 105 9.73 -7.54 1.88
CA LEU A 105 9.06 -7.38 0.60
C LEU A 105 8.31 -8.66 0.24
N ILE A 106 7.10 -8.51 -0.26
CA ILE A 106 6.32 -9.63 -0.76
C ILE A 106 5.76 -9.33 -2.15
N THR A 107 5.45 -10.37 -2.90
CA THR A 107 4.55 -10.33 -4.04
C THR A 107 3.28 -11.11 -3.74
N VAL A 108 2.21 -10.79 -4.45
CA VAL A 108 0.90 -11.43 -4.28
C VAL A 108 0.39 -12.00 -5.60
N LYS A 109 -0.53 -12.95 -5.54
CA LYS A 109 -1.16 -13.57 -6.71
C LYS A 109 -2.63 -13.86 -6.48
N HIS A 110 -3.38 -13.92 -7.58
CA HIS A 110 -4.75 -14.40 -7.56
C HIS A 110 -4.83 -15.90 -7.27
N THR A 111 -5.80 -16.29 -6.47
CA THR A 111 -6.17 -17.68 -6.19
C THR A 111 -7.70 -17.82 -6.17
N GLU A 112 -8.22 -19.05 -6.15
CA GLU A 112 -9.66 -19.30 -5.98
C GLU A 112 -10.25 -18.71 -4.69
N LYS A 113 -9.38 -18.46 -3.68
CA LYS A 113 -9.78 -17.89 -2.38
C LYS A 113 -9.41 -16.39 -2.24
N GLY A 114 -9.29 -15.68 -3.37
CA GLY A 114 -8.85 -14.29 -3.44
C GLY A 114 -7.32 -14.15 -3.53
N VAL A 115 -6.82 -12.94 -3.33
CA VAL A 115 -5.39 -12.67 -3.41
C VAL A 115 -4.65 -13.28 -2.21
N ARG A 116 -3.50 -13.89 -2.48
CA ARG A 116 -2.65 -14.57 -1.47
C ARG A 116 -1.18 -14.27 -1.72
N LEU A 117 -0.36 -14.53 -0.71
CA LEU A 117 1.10 -14.46 -0.80
C LEU A 117 1.59 -15.31 -1.99
N ASN A 118 2.46 -14.72 -2.80
CA ASN A 118 3.19 -15.41 -3.85
C ASN A 118 4.61 -15.73 -3.40
N GLU A 119 5.43 -14.70 -3.18
CA GLU A 119 6.83 -14.85 -2.78
C GLU A 119 7.22 -13.82 -1.72
N VAL A 120 8.27 -14.15 -0.96
CA VAL A 120 8.90 -13.25 0.01
C VAL A 120 10.31 -12.92 -0.47
N HIS A 121 10.66 -11.65 -0.40
CA HIS A 121 11.95 -11.16 -0.85
C HIS A 121 12.62 -10.27 0.20
N ARG A 122 13.93 -10.10 0.05
CA ARG A 122 14.70 -9.06 0.74
C ARG A 122 15.15 -8.02 -0.27
N PHE A 123 15.03 -6.75 0.07
CA PHE A 123 15.37 -5.65 -0.83
C PHE A 123 16.79 -5.79 -1.41
N ASN A 124 17.79 -6.01 -0.55
CA ASN A 124 19.19 -6.18 -0.97
C ASN A 124 19.47 -7.43 -1.80
N ALA A 125 18.53 -8.38 -1.90
CA ALA A 125 18.69 -9.59 -2.71
C ALA A 125 18.06 -9.42 -4.10
N LEU A 126 17.14 -8.47 -4.27
CA LEU A 126 16.46 -8.18 -5.53
C LEU A 126 17.13 -7.04 -6.31
N PHE A 127 17.62 -6.06 -5.60
CA PHE A 127 18.11 -4.79 -6.13
C PHE A 127 19.55 -4.48 -5.70
#